data_2be78504075ff6e997b39288babb17aa
#
_entry.id   2be78504075ff6e997b39288babb17aa
#
_cell.length_a   1.000
_cell.length_b   1.000
_cell.length_c   1.000
_cell.angle_alpha   90.00
_cell.angle_beta   90.00
_cell.angle_gamma   90.00
#
_symmetry.space_group_name_H-M   'P 1'
#
loop_
_entity.id
_entity.type
_entity.pdbx_description
1 polymer ?
#
loop_
_entity_poly.entity_id
_entity_poly.type
_entity_poly.pdbx_seq_one_letter_code
_entity_poly.pdbx_strand_id
1 'polypeptide(L)'
;GDAQDSATVDVLRQFLTEMRPMLEAIDSTSGQGDVLRRETEALLDGLKRHQALFPEDPVPDVVWMPSGFNFALYPTPTCLAVGLDWFMGPTQPLLEELPPSQFPQYRLNRMKPEWMASDAMKGWLLVTHQHRIPPGARTADLMLFWGQIMHLTSLYMPNATPAQLLNWTSEEWAWAEANERAIWAQVQPQERMFNDNPREVMRWFQEGPFTRVGDIPQESPDKLGAYLGWKMVQAHTAARGDLPVDGWFMAQDPQPFLRTYRP
;
A
#
# COMPACT_ATOMS: atom_id res chain seq x y z
N GLY A 1 -35.54 -4.90 -3.22
CA GLY A 1 -36.66 -5.73 -2.80
C GLY A 1 -37.33 -5.11 -1.58
N ASP A 2 -38.60 -5.37 -1.39
CA ASP A 2 -39.33 -4.89 -0.23
C ASP A 2 -38.84 -5.61 1.02
N ALA A 3 -38.45 -4.89 2.07
CA ALA A 3 -37.95 -5.46 3.33
C ALA A 3 -39.00 -6.37 4.06
N GLN A 4 -40.22 -6.38 3.58
CA GLN A 4 -41.32 -7.23 4.09
C GLN A 4 -41.52 -8.52 3.28
N ASP A 5 -40.77 -8.74 2.20
CA ASP A 5 -40.83 -10.00 1.47
C ASP A 5 -40.11 -11.11 2.26
N SER A 6 -40.87 -12.14 2.62
CA SER A 6 -40.39 -13.31 3.38
C SER A 6 -39.15 -13.94 2.73
N ALA A 7 -39.10 -14.03 1.41
CA ALA A 7 -37.97 -14.58 0.68
C ALA A 7 -36.69 -13.73 0.84
N THR A 8 -36.82 -12.41 0.81
CA THR A 8 -35.71 -11.47 1.05
C THR A 8 -35.19 -11.58 2.49
N VAL A 9 -36.08 -11.72 3.47
CA VAL A 9 -35.70 -11.91 4.88
C VAL A 9 -34.94 -13.23 5.08
N ASP A 10 -35.39 -14.31 4.45
CA ASP A 10 -34.73 -15.62 4.56
C ASP A 10 -33.34 -15.62 3.90
N VAL A 11 -33.16 -14.99 2.74
CA VAL A 11 -31.87 -14.80 2.09
C VAL A 11 -30.92 -13.97 2.97
N LEU A 12 -31.41 -12.89 3.57
CA LEU A 12 -30.60 -12.06 4.48
C LEU A 12 -30.21 -12.84 5.75
N ARG A 13 -31.14 -13.64 6.29
CA ARG A 13 -30.85 -14.47 7.47
C ARG A 13 -29.80 -15.53 7.17
N GLN A 14 -29.90 -16.19 6.01
CA GLN A 14 -28.90 -17.16 5.56
C GLN A 14 -27.54 -16.48 5.38
N PHE A 15 -27.48 -15.35 4.68
CA PHE A 15 -26.25 -14.56 4.48
C PHE A 15 -25.59 -14.18 5.81
N LEU A 16 -26.35 -13.65 6.76
CA LEU A 16 -25.83 -13.30 8.09
C LEU A 16 -25.32 -14.52 8.86
N THR A 17 -25.95 -15.70 8.67
CA THR A 17 -25.50 -16.93 9.30
C THR A 17 -24.19 -17.41 8.71
N GLU A 18 -24.02 -17.32 7.40
CA GLU A 18 -22.78 -17.68 6.69
C GLU A 18 -21.64 -16.70 7.01
N MET A 19 -21.95 -15.42 7.17
CA MET A 19 -20.97 -14.36 7.51
C MET A 19 -20.58 -14.34 8.99
N ARG A 20 -21.32 -15.01 9.87
CA ARG A 20 -21.11 -14.96 11.32
C ARG A 20 -19.68 -15.29 11.75
N PRO A 21 -19.02 -16.37 11.27
CA PRO A 21 -17.64 -16.69 11.68
C PRO A 21 -16.66 -15.55 11.37
N MET A 22 -16.84 -14.89 10.21
CA MET A 22 -16.00 -13.77 9.81
C MET A 22 -16.28 -12.53 10.69
N LEU A 23 -17.53 -12.24 11.00
CA LEU A 23 -17.89 -11.12 11.87
C LEU A 23 -17.35 -11.31 13.30
N GLU A 24 -17.44 -12.54 13.84
CA GLU A 24 -16.86 -12.90 15.13
C GLU A 24 -15.32 -12.78 15.13
N ALA A 25 -14.67 -13.17 14.02
CA ALA A 25 -13.23 -13.02 13.85
C ALA A 25 -12.81 -11.54 13.81
N ILE A 26 -13.54 -10.70 13.07
CA ILE A 26 -13.32 -9.25 13.02
C ILE A 26 -13.51 -8.63 14.42
N ASP A 27 -14.58 -8.97 15.11
CA ASP A 27 -14.87 -8.47 16.46
C ASP A 27 -13.78 -8.85 17.46
N SER A 28 -13.28 -10.08 17.38
CA SER A 28 -12.22 -10.55 18.28
C SER A 28 -10.88 -9.82 18.06
N THR A 29 -10.65 -9.31 16.87
CA THR A 29 -9.37 -8.68 16.47
C THR A 29 -9.45 -7.15 16.52
N SER A 30 -10.43 -6.58 15.85
CA SER A 30 -10.55 -5.13 15.63
C SER A 30 -11.66 -4.49 16.47
N GLY A 31 -12.73 -5.24 16.79
CA GLY A 31 -13.93 -4.71 17.43
C GLY A 31 -13.85 -4.61 18.95
N GLN A 32 -13.07 -5.46 19.62
CA GLN A 32 -13.01 -5.52 21.10
C GLN A 32 -11.94 -4.63 21.72
N GLY A 33 -11.19 -3.87 20.95
CA GLY A 33 -10.10 -3.12 21.48
C GLY A 33 -9.93 -1.74 20.91
N ASP A 34 -8.90 -1.08 21.40
CA ASP A 34 -8.45 0.21 20.93
C ASP A 34 -7.88 0.20 19.49
N VAL A 35 -7.79 -0.97 18.85
CA VAL A 35 -7.12 -1.10 17.54
C VAL A 35 -7.86 -0.31 16.47
N LEU A 36 -9.14 -0.61 16.22
CA LEU A 36 -9.93 0.09 15.21
C LEU A 36 -10.03 1.59 15.49
N ARG A 37 -10.20 1.98 16.76
CA ARG A 37 -10.22 3.39 17.16
C ARG A 37 -8.88 4.06 16.84
N ARG A 38 -7.77 3.45 17.25
CA ARG A 38 -6.42 3.97 17.00
C ARG A 38 -6.09 4.10 15.50
N GLU A 39 -6.43 3.08 14.73
CA GLU A 39 -6.22 3.10 13.27
C GLU A 39 -7.12 4.14 12.59
N THR A 40 -8.36 4.31 13.07
CA THR A 40 -9.26 5.38 12.59
C THR A 40 -8.66 6.76 12.89
N GLU A 41 -8.24 7.00 14.12
CA GLU A 41 -7.61 8.28 14.52
C GLU A 41 -6.36 8.56 13.67
N ALA A 42 -5.50 7.55 13.48
CA ALA A 42 -4.29 7.69 12.67
C ALA A 42 -4.60 8.03 11.20
N LEU A 43 -5.57 7.35 10.59
CA LEU A 43 -6.00 7.61 9.22
C LEU A 43 -6.60 9.01 9.07
N LEU A 44 -7.50 9.42 9.96
CA LEU A 44 -8.11 10.74 9.95
C LEU A 44 -7.07 11.85 10.14
N ASP A 45 -6.07 11.64 10.98
CA ASP A 45 -4.97 12.58 11.13
C ASP A 45 -4.07 12.66 9.88
N GLY A 46 -3.87 11.53 9.19
CA GLY A 46 -3.22 11.50 7.88
C GLY A 46 -3.98 12.31 6.84
N LEU A 47 -5.30 12.13 6.77
CA LEU A 47 -6.18 12.89 5.86
C LEU A 47 -6.21 14.39 6.17
N LYS A 48 -6.18 14.79 7.45
CA LYS A 48 -6.03 16.21 7.84
C LYS A 48 -4.70 16.80 7.37
N ARG A 49 -3.60 16.03 7.47
CA ARG A 49 -2.29 16.47 6.95
C ARG A 49 -2.32 16.62 5.44
N HIS A 50 -3.00 15.69 4.73
CA HIS A 50 -3.21 15.84 3.30
C HIS A 50 -3.94 17.14 2.97
N GLN A 51 -5.08 17.40 3.60
CA GLN A 51 -5.87 18.61 3.38
C GLN A 51 -5.10 19.90 3.71
N ALA A 52 -4.19 19.86 4.68
CA ALA A 52 -3.33 21.00 5.00
C ALA A 52 -2.29 21.29 3.90
N LEU A 53 -1.82 20.26 3.19
CA LEU A 53 -0.86 20.40 2.09
C LEU A 53 -1.53 20.63 0.74
N PHE A 54 -2.73 20.07 0.55
CA PHE A 54 -3.53 20.13 -0.68
C PHE A 54 -4.97 20.55 -0.33
N PRO A 55 -5.21 21.84 -0.03
CA PRO A 55 -6.51 22.32 0.47
C PRO A 55 -7.67 22.11 -0.51
N GLU A 56 -7.39 22.06 -1.82
CA GLU A 56 -8.38 21.91 -2.87
C GLU A 56 -8.72 20.44 -3.18
N ASP A 57 -7.93 19.50 -2.65
CA ASP A 57 -8.16 18.07 -2.91
C ASP A 57 -9.33 17.57 -2.05
N PRO A 58 -10.23 16.76 -2.60
CA PRO A 58 -11.30 16.15 -1.82
C PRO A 58 -10.72 15.15 -0.82
N VAL A 59 -11.26 15.16 0.40
CA VAL A 59 -10.96 14.16 1.44
C VAL A 59 -12.11 13.14 1.45
N PRO A 60 -11.82 11.83 1.39
CA PRO A 60 -12.85 10.81 1.32
C PRO A 60 -13.51 10.57 2.70
N ASP A 61 -14.77 10.18 2.70
CA ASP A 61 -15.40 9.54 3.84
C ASP A 61 -14.80 8.14 4.04
N VAL A 62 -14.46 7.79 5.28
CA VAL A 62 -13.87 6.48 5.61
C VAL A 62 -14.97 5.52 6.08
N VAL A 63 -15.04 4.36 5.46
CA VAL A 63 -16.00 3.31 5.79
C VAL A 63 -15.26 2.01 6.14
N TRP A 64 -15.37 1.59 7.39
CA TRP A 64 -14.87 0.28 7.85
C TRP A 64 -15.98 -0.76 7.71
N MET A 65 -15.71 -1.85 7.00
CA MET A 65 -16.74 -2.86 6.73
C MET A 65 -16.13 -4.25 6.50
N PRO A 66 -16.87 -5.32 6.77
CA PRO A 66 -16.51 -6.64 6.26
C PRO A 66 -16.70 -6.66 4.74
N SER A 67 -15.67 -7.09 4.00
CA SER A 67 -15.69 -7.16 2.54
C SER A 67 -15.98 -8.57 1.98
N GLY A 68 -15.93 -9.60 2.84
CA GLY A 68 -16.00 -11.00 2.42
C GLY A 68 -14.75 -11.42 1.62
N PHE A 69 -13.59 -10.89 1.97
CA PHE A 69 -12.32 -11.06 1.27
C PHE A 69 -12.32 -10.60 -0.21
N ASN A 70 -13.31 -9.77 -0.61
CA ASN A 70 -13.37 -9.27 -1.98
C ASN A 70 -12.36 -8.12 -2.24
N PHE A 71 -12.09 -7.29 -1.22
CA PHE A 71 -11.12 -6.20 -1.31
C PHE A 71 -10.59 -5.83 0.08
N ALA A 72 -9.31 -5.50 0.15
CA ALA A 72 -8.72 -4.87 1.33
C ALA A 72 -9.08 -3.37 1.37
N LEU A 73 -9.03 -2.71 0.23
CA LEU A 73 -9.30 -1.29 0.06
C LEU A 73 -10.13 -1.07 -1.19
N TYR A 74 -11.13 -0.18 -1.08
CA TYR A 74 -11.89 0.31 -2.22
C TYR A 74 -11.91 1.84 -2.20
N PRO A 75 -10.83 2.48 -2.71
CA PRO A 75 -10.70 3.92 -2.72
C PRO A 75 -11.43 4.53 -3.93
N THR A 76 -12.18 5.59 -3.66
CA THR A 76 -12.74 6.51 -4.64
C THR A 76 -12.36 7.94 -4.25
N PRO A 77 -12.57 8.95 -5.09
CA PRO A 77 -12.29 10.34 -4.70
C PRO A 77 -13.04 10.81 -3.45
N THR A 78 -14.24 10.26 -3.18
CA THR A 78 -15.11 10.70 -2.09
C THR A 78 -15.35 9.65 -1.01
N CYS A 79 -14.93 8.39 -1.22
CA CYS A 79 -15.12 7.32 -0.26
C CYS A 79 -13.92 6.37 -0.26
N LEU A 80 -13.48 5.99 0.92
CA LEU A 80 -12.44 5.00 1.15
C LEU A 80 -13.02 3.88 2.02
N ALA A 81 -13.48 2.81 1.37
CA ALA A 81 -13.92 1.62 2.10
C ALA A 81 -12.71 0.71 2.41
N VAL A 82 -12.65 0.24 3.65
CA VAL A 82 -11.58 -0.63 4.16
C VAL A 82 -12.22 -1.95 4.62
N GLY A 83 -11.77 -3.05 4.05
CA GLY A 83 -12.22 -4.40 4.37
C GLY A 83 -11.54 -4.92 5.64
N LEU A 84 -12.26 -4.93 6.76
CA LEU A 84 -11.73 -5.33 8.07
C LEU A 84 -11.21 -6.78 8.09
N ASP A 85 -11.83 -7.63 7.29
CA ASP A 85 -11.44 -9.04 7.13
C ASP A 85 -10.02 -9.23 6.54
N TRP A 86 -9.49 -8.23 5.85
CA TRP A 86 -8.10 -8.23 5.37
C TRP A 86 -7.06 -7.84 6.43
N PHE A 87 -7.52 -7.50 7.64
CA PHE A 87 -6.65 -7.03 8.73
C PHE A 87 -6.91 -7.75 10.05
N MET A 88 -7.36 -9.01 9.98
CA MET A 88 -7.69 -9.81 11.17
C MET A 88 -6.48 -10.39 11.92
N GLY A 89 -5.28 -10.18 11.40
CA GLY A 89 -4.05 -10.78 11.95
C GLY A 89 -3.72 -12.15 11.35
N PRO A 90 -2.43 -12.42 11.10
CA PRO A 90 -1.99 -13.60 10.36
C PRO A 90 -2.25 -14.95 11.08
N THR A 91 -2.56 -14.90 12.37
CA THR A 91 -2.83 -16.09 13.21
C THR A 91 -4.32 -16.38 13.38
N GLN A 92 -5.20 -15.63 12.70
CA GLN A 92 -6.64 -15.85 12.79
C GLN A 92 -7.01 -17.20 12.13
N PRO A 93 -7.65 -18.15 12.87
CA PRO A 93 -7.92 -19.48 12.34
C PRO A 93 -8.75 -19.50 11.04
N LEU A 94 -9.66 -18.54 10.88
CA LEU A 94 -10.48 -18.43 9.65
C LEU A 94 -9.63 -18.29 8.38
N LEU A 95 -8.43 -17.74 8.47
CA LEU A 95 -7.53 -17.56 7.32
C LEU A 95 -7.00 -18.90 6.78
N GLU A 96 -6.97 -19.96 7.59
CA GLU A 96 -6.55 -21.30 7.17
C GLU A 96 -7.55 -21.94 6.17
N GLU A 97 -8.81 -21.46 6.18
CA GLU A 97 -9.86 -21.92 5.27
C GLU A 97 -9.80 -21.26 3.89
N LEU A 98 -9.00 -20.19 3.75
CA LEU A 98 -8.90 -19.44 2.49
C LEU A 98 -8.09 -20.23 1.44
N PRO A 99 -8.49 -20.15 0.15
CA PRO A 99 -7.80 -20.89 -0.90
C PRO A 99 -6.36 -20.37 -1.10
N PRO A 100 -5.31 -21.22 -0.93
CA PRO A 100 -3.90 -20.81 -0.99
C PRO A 100 -3.47 -20.17 -2.33
N SER A 101 -4.19 -20.46 -3.42
CA SER A 101 -3.94 -19.86 -4.73
C SER A 101 -4.27 -18.37 -4.79
N GLN A 102 -5.22 -17.91 -3.97
CA GLN A 102 -5.62 -16.49 -3.86
C GLN A 102 -4.99 -15.84 -2.64
N PHE A 103 -4.78 -16.60 -1.57
CA PHE A 103 -4.23 -16.17 -0.29
C PHE A 103 -2.94 -16.96 0.05
N PRO A 104 -1.85 -16.72 -0.70
CA PRO A 104 -0.57 -17.36 -0.39
C PRO A 104 -0.03 -16.84 0.96
N GLN A 105 0.82 -17.61 1.62
CA GLN A 105 1.30 -17.34 2.98
C GLN A 105 1.90 -15.94 3.15
N TYR A 106 2.64 -15.43 2.15
CA TYR A 106 3.21 -14.08 2.23
C TYR A 106 2.13 -12.99 2.33
N ARG A 107 0.95 -13.21 1.70
CA ARG A 107 -0.19 -12.28 1.80
C ARG A 107 -0.86 -12.38 3.16
N LEU A 108 -1.10 -13.60 3.66
CA LEU A 108 -1.68 -13.79 5.00
C LEU A 108 -0.82 -13.13 6.09
N ASN A 109 0.50 -13.24 5.99
CA ASN A 109 1.44 -12.62 6.94
C ASN A 109 1.35 -11.08 6.97
N ARG A 110 0.72 -10.46 5.97
CA ARG A 110 0.54 -9.01 5.85
C ARG A 110 -0.83 -8.51 6.30
N MET A 111 -1.75 -9.41 6.66
CA MET A 111 -3.09 -9.07 7.11
C MET A 111 -3.08 -8.58 8.58
N LYS A 112 -2.30 -7.55 8.88
CA LYS A 112 -2.04 -7.07 10.23
C LYS A 112 -2.94 -5.91 10.60
N PRO A 113 -3.66 -5.96 11.75
CA PRO A 113 -4.58 -4.91 12.17
C PRO A 113 -3.92 -3.53 12.29
N GLU A 114 -2.68 -3.48 12.75
CA GLU A 114 -1.90 -2.25 12.92
C GLU A 114 -1.42 -1.61 11.62
N TRP A 115 -1.73 -2.22 10.47
CA TRP A 115 -1.39 -1.68 9.14
C TRP A 115 -2.57 -1.04 8.43
N MET A 116 -3.79 -1.13 8.99
CA MET A 116 -5.02 -0.62 8.38
C MET A 116 -4.90 0.84 7.92
N ALA A 117 -4.49 1.73 8.83
CA ALA A 117 -4.41 3.16 8.52
C ALA A 117 -3.36 3.49 7.47
N SER A 118 -2.17 2.89 7.57
CA SER A 118 -1.08 3.15 6.62
C SER A 118 -1.39 2.59 5.23
N ASP A 119 -2.00 1.41 5.16
CA ASP A 119 -2.41 0.81 3.89
C ASP A 119 -3.57 1.57 3.25
N ALA A 120 -4.56 1.99 4.05
CA ALA A 120 -5.67 2.79 3.59
C ALA A 120 -5.18 4.14 3.01
N MET A 121 -4.30 4.83 3.71
CA MET A 121 -3.71 6.10 3.25
C MET A 121 -2.92 5.92 1.95
N LYS A 122 -2.02 4.94 1.91
CA LYS A 122 -1.23 4.59 0.73
C LYS A 122 -2.11 4.21 -0.47
N GLY A 123 -3.08 3.32 -0.24
CA GLY A 123 -3.98 2.84 -1.28
C GLY A 123 -4.85 3.96 -1.86
N TRP A 124 -5.34 4.86 -1.02
CA TRP A 124 -6.08 6.03 -1.48
C TRP A 124 -5.21 6.96 -2.34
N LEU A 125 -3.99 7.28 -1.90
CA LEU A 125 -3.05 8.10 -2.67
C LEU A 125 -2.70 7.46 -4.02
N LEU A 126 -2.46 6.13 -4.05
CA LEU A 126 -2.16 5.41 -5.28
C LEU A 126 -3.28 5.55 -6.31
N VAL A 127 -4.53 5.34 -5.89
CA VAL A 127 -5.68 5.39 -6.82
C VAL A 127 -6.01 6.83 -7.22
N THR A 128 -5.98 7.77 -6.29
CA THR A 128 -6.26 9.19 -6.56
C THR A 128 -5.26 9.76 -7.56
N HIS A 129 -3.99 9.36 -7.46
CA HIS A 129 -2.92 9.91 -8.31
C HIS A 129 -2.47 9.00 -9.46
N GLN A 130 -3.09 7.82 -9.67
CA GLN A 130 -2.72 6.89 -10.75
C GLN A 130 -2.76 7.52 -12.15
N HIS A 131 -3.59 8.55 -12.36
CA HIS A 131 -3.68 9.31 -13.61
C HIS A 131 -2.36 10.01 -13.99
N ARG A 132 -1.41 10.15 -13.06
CA ARG A 132 -0.08 10.73 -13.27
C ARG A 132 0.91 9.74 -13.88
N ILE A 133 0.59 8.45 -13.89
CA ILE A 133 1.42 7.44 -14.55
C ILE A 133 1.28 7.63 -16.05
N PRO A 134 2.36 7.95 -16.79
CA PRO A 134 2.27 8.17 -18.23
C PRO A 134 1.95 6.87 -18.98
N PRO A 135 1.25 6.92 -20.12
CA PRO A 135 1.13 5.78 -21.00
C PRO A 135 2.52 5.27 -21.42
N GLY A 136 2.73 3.95 -21.36
CA GLY A 136 4.06 3.36 -21.63
C GLY A 136 5.09 3.70 -20.56
N ALA A 137 4.66 3.85 -19.30
CA ALA A 137 5.53 4.18 -18.18
C ALA A 137 6.72 3.22 -18.08
N ARG A 138 7.91 3.78 -17.99
CA ARG A 138 9.17 3.05 -17.81
C ARG A 138 9.43 2.74 -16.34
N THR A 139 10.37 1.88 -16.07
CA THR A 139 10.80 1.58 -14.68
C THR A 139 11.10 2.86 -13.89
N ALA A 140 11.85 3.81 -14.48
CA ALA A 140 12.15 5.09 -13.84
C ALA A 140 10.92 5.93 -13.52
N ASP A 141 9.93 5.94 -14.41
CA ASP A 141 8.69 6.69 -14.22
C ASP A 141 7.87 6.11 -13.06
N LEU A 142 7.77 4.77 -12.98
CA LEU A 142 7.11 4.12 -11.85
C LEU A 142 7.91 4.23 -10.55
N MET A 143 9.24 4.19 -10.59
CA MET A 143 10.06 4.46 -9.40
C MET A 143 9.78 5.85 -8.85
N LEU A 144 9.71 6.87 -9.71
CA LEU A 144 9.36 8.23 -9.28
C LEU A 144 7.96 8.27 -8.67
N PHE A 145 6.96 7.73 -9.38
CA PHE A 145 5.57 7.73 -8.92
C PHE A 145 5.42 7.03 -7.56
N TRP A 146 5.88 5.78 -7.45
CA TRP A 146 5.82 5.04 -6.18
C TRP A 146 6.63 5.72 -5.08
N GLY A 147 7.81 6.25 -5.41
CA GLY A 147 8.63 6.97 -4.46
C GLY A 147 7.96 8.21 -3.89
N GLN A 148 7.27 8.98 -4.73
CA GLN A 148 6.47 10.14 -4.32
C GLN A 148 5.30 9.72 -3.40
N ILE A 149 4.55 8.67 -3.77
CA ILE A 149 3.46 8.15 -2.93
C ILE A 149 4.01 7.67 -1.58
N MET A 150 5.09 6.89 -1.57
CA MET A 150 5.69 6.37 -0.33
C MET A 150 6.21 7.50 0.57
N HIS A 151 6.87 8.50 -0.03
CA HIS A 151 7.38 9.64 0.73
C HIS A 151 6.24 10.47 1.32
N LEU A 152 5.20 10.76 0.54
CA LEU A 152 4.03 11.48 1.01
C LEU A 152 3.28 10.70 2.11
N THR A 153 3.11 9.38 1.93
CA THR A 153 2.51 8.52 2.95
C THR A 153 3.32 8.57 4.26
N SER A 154 4.65 8.59 4.20
CA SER A 154 5.49 8.68 5.40
C SER A 154 5.32 10.01 6.15
N LEU A 155 5.05 11.10 5.44
CA LEU A 155 4.73 12.40 6.08
C LEU A 155 3.35 12.40 6.74
N TYR A 156 2.39 11.68 6.16
CA TYR A 156 1.03 11.59 6.70
C TYR A 156 0.92 10.60 7.86
N MET A 157 1.73 9.54 7.85
CA MET A 157 1.74 8.45 8.83
C MET A 157 3.06 8.42 9.62
N PRO A 158 3.40 9.48 10.40
CA PRO A 158 4.73 9.61 11.02
C PRO A 158 5.02 8.54 12.08
N ASN A 159 4.01 7.86 12.60
CA ASN A 159 4.13 6.79 13.57
C ASN A 159 4.29 5.40 12.91
N ALA A 160 4.06 5.28 11.61
CA ALA A 160 4.30 4.03 10.89
C ALA A 160 5.79 3.85 10.60
N THR A 161 6.28 2.64 10.82
CA THR A 161 7.68 2.34 10.47
C THR A 161 7.86 2.27 8.95
N PRO A 162 9.07 2.52 8.43
CA PRO A 162 9.34 2.38 7.00
C PRO A 162 9.02 0.97 6.46
N ALA A 163 9.30 -0.07 7.22
CA ALA A 163 8.94 -1.45 6.88
C ALA A 163 7.42 -1.60 6.73
N GLN A 164 6.65 -1.10 7.69
CA GLN A 164 5.19 -1.13 7.65
C GLN A 164 4.64 -0.46 6.40
N LEU A 165 5.15 0.70 5.99
CA LEU A 165 4.69 1.42 4.80
C LEU A 165 4.86 0.62 3.51
N LEU A 166 5.84 -0.28 3.43
CA LEU A 166 6.04 -1.21 2.32
C LEU A 166 5.35 -2.58 2.51
N ASN A 167 4.68 -2.79 3.64
CA ASN A 167 4.14 -4.08 4.07
C ASN A 167 5.24 -5.15 4.20
N TRP A 168 6.38 -4.76 4.74
CA TRP A 168 7.53 -5.59 4.99
C TRP A 168 7.70 -5.90 6.47
N THR A 169 8.42 -6.97 6.77
CA THR A 169 8.95 -7.20 8.12
C THR A 169 10.17 -6.32 8.38
N SER A 170 10.61 -6.24 9.64
CA SER A 170 11.83 -5.51 10.00
C SER A 170 13.07 -6.15 9.37
N GLU A 171 13.05 -7.47 9.17
CA GLU A 171 14.12 -8.23 8.55
C GLU A 171 14.18 -7.94 7.04
N GLU A 172 13.03 -7.88 6.36
CA GLU A 172 12.94 -7.51 4.94
C GLU A 172 13.45 -6.08 4.70
N TRP A 173 13.09 -5.15 5.58
CA TRP A 173 13.62 -3.79 5.53
C TRP A 173 15.13 -3.75 5.73
N ALA A 174 15.65 -4.41 6.77
CA ALA A 174 17.08 -4.47 7.04
C ALA A 174 17.86 -5.12 5.89
N TRP A 175 17.28 -6.16 5.27
CA TRP A 175 17.87 -6.78 4.08
C TRP A 175 17.98 -5.79 2.93
N ALA A 176 16.93 -5.04 2.66
CA ALA A 176 16.89 -4.06 1.56
C ALA A 176 17.91 -2.92 1.80
N GLU A 177 18.03 -2.42 3.03
CA GLU A 177 19.03 -1.40 3.36
C GLU A 177 20.46 -1.93 3.21
N ALA A 178 20.74 -3.15 3.67
CA ALA A 178 22.07 -3.76 3.54
C ALA A 178 22.45 -4.04 2.08
N ASN A 179 21.48 -4.22 1.19
CA ASN A 179 21.69 -4.57 -0.22
C ASN A 179 21.35 -3.42 -1.19
N GLU A 180 21.11 -2.20 -0.72
CA GLU A 180 20.62 -1.08 -1.54
C GLU A 180 21.49 -0.83 -2.77
N ARG A 181 22.80 -0.84 -2.62
CA ARG A 181 23.76 -0.67 -3.76
C ARG A 181 23.66 -1.81 -4.75
N ALA A 182 23.50 -3.04 -4.30
CA ALA A 182 23.40 -4.21 -5.18
C ALA A 182 22.06 -4.17 -5.96
N ILE A 183 20.96 -3.81 -5.28
CA ILE A 183 19.64 -3.64 -5.90
C ILE A 183 19.72 -2.51 -6.95
N TRP A 184 20.33 -1.38 -6.61
CA TRP A 184 20.50 -0.26 -7.51
C TRP A 184 21.30 -0.66 -8.77
N ALA A 185 22.40 -1.41 -8.61
CA ALA A 185 23.18 -1.91 -9.71
C ALA A 185 22.39 -2.81 -10.68
N GLN A 186 21.33 -3.48 -10.20
CA GLN A 186 20.43 -4.28 -11.04
C GLN A 186 19.46 -3.43 -11.86
N VAL A 187 18.99 -2.29 -11.36
CA VAL A 187 18.02 -1.45 -12.06
C VAL A 187 18.66 -0.32 -12.87
N GLN A 188 19.86 0.14 -12.48
CA GLN A 188 20.55 1.28 -13.07
C GLN A 188 20.87 1.16 -14.56
N PRO A 189 21.20 -0.03 -15.16
CA PRO A 189 21.43 -0.15 -16.58
C PRO A 189 20.29 0.46 -17.40
N GLN A 190 20.62 1.19 -18.45
CA GLN A 190 19.66 1.95 -19.26
C GLN A 190 18.52 1.08 -19.81
N GLU A 191 18.86 -0.13 -20.25
CA GLU A 191 17.90 -1.11 -20.76
C GLU A 191 16.89 -1.62 -19.71
N ARG A 192 17.18 -1.47 -18.41
CA ARG A 192 16.25 -1.78 -17.33
C ARG A 192 15.57 -0.52 -16.80
N MET A 193 16.33 0.54 -16.57
CA MET A 193 15.83 1.82 -16.05
C MET A 193 14.79 2.45 -16.98
N PHE A 194 14.99 2.35 -18.28
CA PHE A 194 14.11 2.93 -19.30
C PHE A 194 13.32 1.88 -20.08
N ASN A 195 13.23 0.67 -19.56
CA ASN A 195 12.34 -0.38 -20.09
C ASN A 195 10.88 0.04 -19.92
N ASP A 196 10.10 -0.10 -20.98
CA ASP A 196 8.65 0.19 -21.04
C ASP A 196 7.79 -1.06 -21.25
N ASN A 197 8.40 -2.25 -21.26
CA ASN A 197 7.65 -3.50 -21.30
C ASN A 197 6.89 -3.70 -19.96
N PRO A 198 5.55 -3.66 -19.95
CA PRO A 198 4.79 -3.67 -18.69
C PRO A 198 5.07 -4.89 -17.83
N ARG A 199 5.32 -6.07 -18.44
CA ARG A 199 5.60 -7.30 -17.67
C ARG A 199 6.93 -7.24 -16.95
N GLU A 200 7.96 -6.68 -17.59
CA GLU A 200 9.30 -6.55 -16.99
C GLU A 200 9.30 -5.43 -15.93
N VAL A 201 8.67 -4.31 -16.24
CA VAL A 201 8.56 -3.16 -15.33
C VAL A 201 7.81 -3.55 -14.06
N MET A 202 6.64 -4.22 -14.19
CA MET A 202 5.82 -4.59 -13.03
C MET A 202 6.49 -5.57 -12.07
N ARG A 203 7.49 -6.34 -12.51
CA ARG A 203 8.27 -7.22 -11.62
C ARG A 203 8.96 -6.47 -10.48
N TRP A 204 9.26 -5.19 -10.65
CA TRP A 204 9.86 -4.33 -9.64
C TRP A 204 8.85 -3.81 -8.60
N PHE A 205 7.56 -3.81 -8.92
CA PHE A 205 6.53 -3.11 -8.14
C PHE A 205 5.40 -4.01 -7.64
N GLN A 206 5.24 -5.20 -8.22
CA GLN A 206 4.16 -6.11 -7.86
C GLN A 206 4.38 -6.75 -6.49
N GLU A 207 3.27 -7.05 -5.83
CA GLU A 207 3.26 -7.86 -4.63
C GLU A 207 3.68 -9.31 -4.92
N GLY A 208 4.46 -9.89 -4.03
CA GLY A 208 4.93 -11.26 -4.17
C GLY A 208 5.72 -11.72 -2.96
N PRO A 209 6.22 -12.96 -2.96
CA PRO A 209 7.12 -13.43 -1.91
C PRO A 209 8.51 -12.78 -1.98
N PHE A 210 8.91 -12.29 -3.15
CA PHE A 210 10.16 -11.57 -3.39
C PHE A 210 10.14 -10.86 -4.76
N THR A 211 11.10 -9.96 -5.00
CA THR A 211 11.26 -9.28 -6.29
C THR A 211 11.93 -10.21 -7.31
N ARG A 212 11.23 -10.55 -8.41
CA ARG A 212 11.69 -11.51 -9.43
C ARG A 212 12.36 -10.82 -10.61
N VAL A 213 13.55 -10.27 -10.42
CA VAL A 213 14.29 -9.56 -11.46
C VAL A 213 15.78 -9.90 -11.44
N GLY A 214 16.34 -10.26 -12.57
CA GLY A 214 17.79 -10.48 -12.75
C GLY A 214 18.39 -11.41 -11.69
N ASP A 215 19.47 -10.97 -11.08
CA ASP A 215 20.20 -11.72 -10.04
C ASP A 215 19.72 -11.38 -8.60
N ILE A 216 18.54 -10.76 -8.47
CA ILE A 216 17.95 -10.49 -7.14
C ILE A 216 17.61 -11.83 -6.47
N PRO A 217 18.17 -12.11 -5.27
CA PRO A 217 17.94 -13.39 -4.60
C PRO A 217 16.53 -13.51 -4.03
N GLN A 218 16.10 -14.75 -3.73
CA GLN A 218 14.76 -15.03 -3.21
C GLN A 218 14.54 -14.59 -1.76
N GLU A 219 15.59 -14.27 -1.05
CA GLU A 219 15.56 -13.67 0.30
C GLU A 219 15.20 -12.18 0.27
N SER A 220 15.16 -11.59 -0.93
CA SER A 220 14.75 -10.19 -1.08
C SER A 220 13.27 -10.01 -0.77
N PRO A 221 12.85 -8.85 -0.27
CA PRO A 221 11.44 -8.50 -0.27
C PRO A 221 10.91 -8.25 -1.69
N ASP A 222 9.59 -8.16 -1.80
CA ASP A 222 8.94 -7.69 -3.02
C ASP A 222 9.04 -6.15 -3.18
N LYS A 223 8.52 -5.61 -4.26
CA LYS A 223 8.38 -4.15 -4.50
C LYS A 223 9.67 -3.33 -4.34
N LEU A 224 10.83 -3.91 -4.62
CA LEU A 224 12.11 -3.20 -4.52
C LEU A 224 12.18 -1.93 -5.38
N GLY A 225 11.41 -1.84 -6.47
CA GLY A 225 11.27 -0.61 -7.26
C GLY A 225 10.60 0.53 -6.49
N ALA A 226 9.59 0.22 -5.67
CA ALA A 226 8.95 1.21 -4.79
C ALA A 226 9.90 1.67 -3.68
N TYR A 227 10.67 0.74 -3.10
CA TYR A 227 11.72 1.05 -2.12
C TYR A 227 12.78 2.00 -2.69
N LEU A 228 13.39 1.64 -3.82
CA LEU A 228 14.40 2.49 -4.47
C LEU A 228 13.83 3.85 -4.88
N GLY A 229 12.60 3.87 -5.39
CA GLY A 229 11.90 5.10 -5.72
C GLY A 229 11.72 6.00 -4.49
N TRP A 230 11.35 5.44 -3.34
CA TRP A 230 11.23 6.20 -2.10
C TRP A 230 12.58 6.75 -1.63
N LYS A 231 13.64 5.94 -1.60
CA LYS A 231 15.00 6.39 -1.27
C LYS A 231 15.48 7.50 -2.22
N MET A 232 15.16 7.39 -3.51
CA MET A 232 15.46 8.39 -4.53
C MET A 232 14.75 9.73 -4.26
N VAL A 233 13.46 9.71 -3.89
CA VAL A 233 12.71 10.93 -3.55
C VAL A 233 13.24 11.52 -2.24
N GLN A 234 13.53 10.71 -1.23
CA GLN A 234 14.15 11.17 0.02
C GLN A 234 15.50 11.87 -0.22
N ALA A 235 16.36 11.27 -1.06
CA ALA A 235 17.66 11.88 -1.39
C ALA A 235 17.47 13.22 -2.11
N HIS A 236 16.50 13.32 -3.02
CA HIS A 236 16.23 14.53 -3.76
C HIS A 236 15.69 15.65 -2.87
N THR A 237 14.72 15.35 -2.01
CA THR A 237 14.14 16.34 -1.07
C THR A 237 15.17 16.80 -0.04
N ALA A 238 15.97 15.86 0.51
CA ALA A 238 17.04 16.20 1.44
C ALA A 238 18.13 17.09 0.81
N ALA A 239 18.48 16.87 -0.46
CA ALA A 239 19.47 17.69 -1.15
C ALA A 239 18.98 19.10 -1.48
N ARG A 240 17.68 19.35 -1.44
CA ARG A 240 17.07 20.64 -1.81
C ARG A 240 16.42 21.39 -0.66
N GLY A 241 16.41 20.84 0.55
CA GLY A 241 16.03 21.47 1.82
C GLY A 241 14.64 22.13 1.90
N ASP A 242 14.41 23.14 1.08
CA ASP A 242 13.20 23.96 1.11
C ASP A 242 12.24 23.72 -0.08
N LEU A 243 12.35 22.55 -0.73
CA LEU A 243 11.45 22.24 -1.86
C LEU A 243 10.02 22.01 -1.34
N PRO A 244 9.02 22.83 -1.76
CA PRO A 244 7.64 22.63 -1.34
C PRO A 244 7.10 21.28 -1.85
N VAL A 245 6.10 20.74 -1.15
CA VAL A 245 5.57 19.38 -1.42
C VAL A 245 5.12 19.23 -2.87
N ASP A 246 4.39 20.19 -3.41
CA ASP A 246 3.94 20.21 -4.80
C ASP A 246 5.11 20.19 -5.79
N GLY A 247 6.24 20.82 -5.47
CA GLY A 247 7.43 20.89 -6.31
C GLY A 247 8.11 19.54 -6.54
N TRP A 248 8.06 18.61 -5.58
CA TRP A 248 8.59 17.27 -5.76
C TRP A 248 7.49 16.22 -5.99
N PHE A 249 6.31 16.38 -5.38
CA PHE A 249 5.23 15.42 -5.48
C PHE A 249 4.59 15.43 -6.87
N MET A 250 4.41 16.61 -7.49
CA MET A 250 3.81 16.74 -8.81
C MET A 250 4.82 16.58 -9.97
N ALA A 251 6.11 16.41 -9.68
CA ALA A 251 7.13 16.21 -10.71
C ALA A 251 6.90 14.91 -11.49
N GLN A 252 7.05 14.97 -12.81
CA GLN A 252 6.88 13.83 -13.72
C GLN A 252 8.19 13.37 -14.38
N ASP A 253 9.23 14.20 -14.34
CA ASP A 253 10.54 13.85 -14.88
C ASP A 253 11.40 13.14 -13.80
N PRO A 254 11.79 11.86 -13.97
CA PRO A 254 12.64 11.16 -13.01
C PRO A 254 14.11 11.64 -13.04
N GLN A 255 14.58 12.33 -14.08
CA GLN A 255 15.99 12.67 -14.25
C GLN A 255 16.59 13.51 -13.10
N PRO A 256 15.93 14.56 -12.57
CA PRO A 256 16.45 15.31 -11.42
C PRO A 256 16.65 14.44 -10.18
N PHE A 257 15.77 13.47 -9.95
CA PHE A 257 15.80 12.54 -8.83
C PHE A 257 16.91 11.50 -9.00
N LEU A 258 17.04 10.93 -10.19
CA LEU A 258 18.11 9.99 -10.54
C LEU A 258 19.51 10.62 -10.40
N ARG A 259 19.66 11.93 -10.64
CA ARG A 259 20.95 12.62 -10.49
C ARG A 259 21.36 12.82 -9.03
N THR A 260 20.44 12.92 -8.11
CA THR A 260 20.70 13.14 -6.69
C THR A 260 20.88 11.85 -5.92
N TYR A 261 20.31 10.74 -6.41
CA TYR A 261 20.39 9.45 -5.73
C TYR A 261 21.74 8.75 -5.97
N ARG A 262 22.44 8.45 -4.89
CA ARG A 262 23.77 7.80 -4.88
C ARG A 262 23.85 6.83 -3.69
N PRO A 263 23.30 5.61 -3.81
CA PRO A 263 23.32 4.60 -2.73
C PRO A 263 24.71 4.05 -2.46
#